data_0b7514008dc0b837ad48561053f47072
#
_entry.id   0b7514008dc0b837ad48561053f47072
#
_cell.length_a   1.000
_cell.length_b   1.000
_cell.length_c   1.000
_cell.angle_alpha   90.00
_cell.angle_beta   90.00
_cell.angle_gamma   90.00
#
_symmetry.space_group_name_H-M   'P 1'
#
loop_
_entity.id
_entity.type
_entity.pdbx_description
1 polymer ?
#
loop_
_entity_poly.entity_id
_entity_poly.type
_entity_poly.pdbx_seq_one_letter_code
_entity_poly.pdbx_strand_id
1 'polypeptide(L)'
;VRAFGQVFSSRGMHAPGVKGAVSIQPAVSVCPVKVISTGITCCLPNNGKISMGFKSSVEHGLYILRGSIIPGVAAKNGLTCADCELLREALLHFPDNDCSSSRPAGSIEVRRLYWWEHPGKLGVCPPAIVFSSVIAEPLRSRPASFADYEITNAEIPGVKLSIFENDT
;
A
#
# COMPACT_ATOMS: atom_id res chain seq x y z
N VAL A 1 3.06 9.00 -15.35
CA VAL A 1 3.07 10.44 -15.02
C VAL A 1 1.72 10.90 -14.50
N ARG A 2 0.56 10.58 -15.19
CA ARG A 2 -0.77 11.07 -14.79
C ARG A 2 -1.16 10.74 -13.35
N ALA A 3 -0.93 9.51 -12.92
CA ALA A 3 -1.28 9.04 -11.57
C ALA A 3 -0.32 9.58 -10.51
N PHE A 4 0.95 9.24 -10.60
CA PHE A 4 1.94 9.51 -9.54
C PHE A 4 2.85 10.71 -9.79
N GLY A 5 2.69 11.38 -10.94
CA GLY A 5 3.55 12.49 -11.31
C GLY A 5 4.94 12.06 -11.76
N GLN A 6 5.85 13.03 -11.87
CA GLN A 6 7.25 12.79 -12.18
C GLN A 6 8.11 13.98 -11.81
N VAL A 7 9.33 13.71 -11.34
CA VAL A 7 10.40 14.70 -11.20
C VAL A 7 11.46 14.41 -12.25
N PHE A 8 11.73 15.38 -13.11
CA PHE A 8 12.81 15.28 -14.10
C PHE A 8 14.08 15.85 -13.48
N SER A 9 15.09 15.00 -13.30
CA SER A 9 16.42 15.40 -12.86
C SER A 9 17.43 15.02 -13.94
N SER A 10 17.78 15.97 -14.78
CA SER A 10 18.86 15.81 -15.77
C SER A 10 19.79 17.02 -15.71
N ARG A 11 21.11 16.78 -15.81
CA ARG A 11 22.10 17.87 -15.82
C ARG A 11 21.79 18.83 -16.98
N GLY A 12 21.49 20.09 -16.62
CA GLY A 12 21.23 21.16 -17.59
C GLY A 12 19.80 21.28 -18.10
N MET A 13 18.86 20.44 -17.67
CA MET A 13 17.45 20.52 -18.03
C MET A 13 16.59 20.80 -16.80
N HIS A 14 16.05 22.00 -16.69
CA HIS A 14 15.08 22.41 -15.66
C HIS A 14 13.66 22.15 -16.17
N ALA A 15 13.24 20.87 -16.25
CA ALA A 15 11.83 20.58 -16.48
C ALA A 15 11.08 20.68 -15.16
N PRO A 16 9.93 21.38 -15.12
CA PRO A 16 9.11 21.44 -13.91
C PRO A 16 8.60 20.05 -13.55
N GLY A 17 8.65 19.70 -12.26
CA GLY A 17 8.05 18.46 -11.77
C GLY A 17 6.53 18.46 -12.00
N VAL A 18 5.97 17.31 -12.30
CA VAL A 18 4.52 17.10 -12.45
C VAL A 18 3.99 16.42 -11.20
N LYS A 19 3.06 17.10 -10.50
CA LYS A 19 2.39 16.51 -9.34
C LYS A 19 1.37 15.45 -9.81
N GLY A 20 1.44 14.25 -9.24
CA GLY A 20 0.49 13.18 -9.51
C GLY A 20 -0.87 13.42 -8.87
N ALA A 21 -1.91 12.81 -9.44
CA ALA A 21 -3.27 12.84 -8.94
C ALA A 21 -3.50 11.86 -7.79
N VAL A 22 -2.72 10.79 -7.74
CA VAL A 22 -2.80 9.72 -6.74
C VAL A 22 -1.81 10.01 -5.61
N SER A 23 -2.30 9.97 -4.39
CA SER A 23 -1.49 10.07 -3.17
C SER A 23 -1.66 8.80 -2.36
N ILE A 24 -0.54 8.16 -2.03
CA ILE A 24 -0.51 6.96 -1.18
C ILE A 24 0.28 7.32 0.08
N GLN A 25 -0.28 6.99 1.24
CA GLN A 25 0.37 7.18 2.54
C GLN A 25 1.22 5.95 2.88
N PRO A 26 2.19 6.07 3.78
CA PRO A 26 2.88 4.90 4.34
C PRO A 26 1.89 3.91 4.96
N ALA A 27 2.14 2.63 4.76
CA ALA A 27 1.39 1.57 5.42
C ALA A 27 1.74 1.54 6.92
N VAL A 28 0.72 1.43 7.76
CA VAL A 28 0.87 1.40 9.22
C VAL A 28 0.33 0.09 9.75
N SER A 29 1.08 -0.59 10.62
CA SER A 29 0.63 -1.82 11.26
C SER A 29 -0.51 -1.54 12.26
N VAL A 30 -1.51 -2.43 12.27
CA VAL A 30 -2.67 -2.35 13.17
C VAL A 30 -2.26 -2.46 14.64
N CYS A 31 -1.24 -3.28 14.91
CA CYS A 31 -0.67 -3.45 16.24
C CYS A 31 0.86 -3.53 16.16
N PRO A 32 1.59 -3.44 17.31
CA PRO A 32 3.03 -3.60 17.31
C PRO A 32 3.48 -4.92 16.69
N VAL A 33 4.46 -4.85 15.81
CA VAL A 33 5.00 -6.01 15.11
C VAL A 33 6.29 -6.51 15.78
N LYS A 34 6.53 -7.81 15.69
CA LYS A 34 7.78 -8.41 16.14
C LYS A 34 8.77 -8.50 14.98
N VAL A 35 9.91 -7.84 15.16
CA VAL A 35 11.01 -7.90 14.20
C VAL A 35 11.96 -9.03 14.59
N ILE A 36 12.25 -9.91 13.63
CA ILE A 36 13.21 -11.01 13.75
C ILE A 36 14.48 -10.61 13.01
N SER A 37 15.63 -10.74 13.66
CA SER A 37 16.93 -10.55 13.04
C SER A 37 17.64 -11.90 12.88
N THR A 38 17.98 -12.25 11.65
CA THR A 38 18.64 -13.51 11.29
C THR A 38 20.02 -13.21 10.72
N GLY A 39 21.03 -13.88 11.26
CA GLY A 39 22.38 -13.82 10.71
C GLY A 39 22.46 -14.51 9.35
N ILE A 40 23.12 -13.87 8.39
CA ILE A 40 23.37 -14.42 7.06
C ILE A 40 24.85 -14.39 6.76
N THR A 41 25.33 -15.41 6.04
CA THR A 41 26.70 -15.49 5.55
C THR A 41 26.72 -15.53 4.03
N CYS A 42 27.74 -14.92 3.44
CA CYS A 42 27.94 -14.99 1.99
C CYS A 42 28.46 -16.38 1.62
N CYS A 43 27.72 -17.09 0.75
CA CYS A 43 28.10 -18.41 0.26
C CYS A 43 29.28 -18.38 -0.74
N LEU A 44 29.47 -17.24 -1.42
CA LEU A 44 30.58 -17.04 -2.37
C LEU A 44 31.40 -15.83 -1.92
N PRO A 45 32.42 -16.06 -1.09
CA PRO A 45 33.26 -14.97 -0.59
C PRO A 45 34.05 -14.34 -1.75
N ASN A 46 33.91 -13.04 -1.92
CA ASN A 46 34.76 -12.29 -2.81
C ASN A 46 36.18 -12.17 -2.16
N ASN A 47 37.23 -12.59 -2.85
CA ASN A 47 38.62 -12.60 -2.35
C ASN A 47 38.86 -13.42 -1.08
N GLY A 48 38.15 -14.53 -0.89
CA GLY A 48 38.38 -15.46 0.23
C GLY A 48 37.95 -14.93 1.62
N LYS A 49 37.34 -13.77 1.71
CA LYS A 49 36.81 -13.22 2.98
C LYS A 49 35.37 -13.60 3.18
N ILE A 50 35.06 -14.29 4.26
CA ILE A 50 33.69 -14.56 4.67
C ILE A 50 33.04 -13.23 5.13
N SER A 51 31.95 -12.85 4.52
CA SER A 51 31.15 -11.70 4.91
C SER A 51 29.94 -12.18 5.68
N MET A 52 29.72 -11.62 6.85
CA MET A 52 28.54 -11.85 7.68
C MET A 52 27.66 -10.60 7.68
N GLY A 53 26.36 -10.78 7.66
CA GLY A 53 25.39 -9.71 7.74
C GLY A 53 24.16 -10.14 8.56
N PHE A 54 23.27 -9.20 8.79
CA PHE A 54 21.97 -9.46 9.43
C PHE A 54 20.86 -9.08 8.50
N LYS A 55 19.79 -9.85 8.54
CA LYS A 55 18.57 -9.65 7.81
C LYS A 55 17.43 -9.50 8.82
N SER A 56 16.70 -8.41 8.73
CA SER A 56 15.51 -8.19 9.55
C SER A 56 14.23 -8.45 8.75
N SER A 57 13.29 -9.13 9.37
CA SER A 57 11.96 -9.39 8.83
C SER A 57 10.92 -9.24 9.93
N VAL A 58 9.68 -9.01 9.54
CA VAL A 58 8.52 -9.01 10.45
C VAL A 58 7.96 -10.42 10.50
N GLU A 59 7.69 -10.92 11.72
CA GLU A 59 7.14 -12.27 11.93
C GLU A 59 5.72 -12.38 11.35
N HIS A 60 4.87 -11.45 11.71
CA HIS A 60 3.50 -11.28 11.22
C HIS A 60 3.06 -9.83 11.45
N GLY A 61 2.19 -9.31 10.60
CA GLY A 61 1.56 -8.01 10.79
C GLY A 61 0.49 -7.71 9.77
N LEU A 62 -0.64 -7.15 10.22
CA LEU A 62 -1.64 -6.57 9.36
C LEU A 62 -1.35 -5.07 9.23
N TYR A 63 -1.31 -4.59 8.00
CA TYR A 63 -1.00 -3.20 7.67
C TYR A 63 -2.17 -2.55 6.96
N ILE A 64 -2.42 -1.29 7.28
CA ILE A 64 -3.40 -0.46 6.57
C ILE A 64 -2.64 0.55 5.71
N LEU A 65 -2.84 0.46 4.41
CA LEU A 65 -2.39 1.42 3.40
C LEU A 65 -3.56 2.32 3.05
N ARG A 66 -3.35 3.64 3.04
CA ARG A 66 -4.37 4.62 2.70
C ARG A 66 -3.94 5.43 1.50
N GLY A 67 -4.89 5.77 0.64
CA GLY A 67 -4.61 6.59 -0.52
C GLY A 67 -5.82 7.41 -0.94
N SER A 68 -5.60 8.36 -1.84
CA SER A 68 -6.67 9.17 -2.42
C SER A 68 -6.31 9.61 -3.83
N ILE A 69 -7.33 9.85 -4.64
CA ILE A 69 -7.22 10.46 -5.95
C ILE A 69 -7.77 11.87 -5.85
N ILE A 70 -6.98 12.87 -6.22
CA ILE A 70 -7.35 14.29 -6.14
C ILE A 70 -7.98 14.70 -7.47
N PRO A 71 -9.31 14.95 -7.53
CA PRO A 71 -10.03 15.16 -8.80
C PRO A 71 -9.53 16.35 -9.61
N GLY A 72 -9.16 17.45 -8.94
CA GLY A 72 -8.64 18.64 -9.61
C GLY A 72 -7.30 18.41 -10.31
N VAL A 73 -6.42 17.61 -9.71
CA VAL A 73 -5.14 17.23 -10.31
C VAL A 73 -5.36 16.15 -11.37
N ALA A 74 -6.27 15.21 -11.13
CA ALA A 74 -6.66 14.18 -12.08
C ALA A 74 -7.14 14.78 -13.41
N ALA A 75 -8.07 15.74 -13.34
CA ALA A 75 -8.56 16.44 -14.51
C ALA A 75 -7.46 17.20 -15.27
N LYS A 76 -6.55 17.88 -14.54
CA LYS A 76 -5.42 18.60 -15.13
C LYS A 76 -4.41 17.66 -15.82
N ASN A 77 -4.18 16.50 -15.23
CA ASN A 77 -3.21 15.52 -15.75
C ASN A 77 -3.81 14.59 -16.81
N GLY A 78 -5.11 14.67 -17.07
CA GLY A 78 -5.81 13.77 -17.98
C GLY A 78 -5.93 12.34 -17.46
N LEU A 79 -6.07 12.15 -16.13
CA LEU A 79 -6.35 10.84 -15.54
C LEU A 79 -7.77 10.42 -15.93
N THR A 80 -7.91 9.21 -16.44
CA THR A 80 -9.18 8.65 -16.94
C THR A 80 -9.77 7.64 -15.97
N CYS A 81 -11.02 7.26 -16.17
CA CYS A 81 -11.64 6.14 -15.44
C CYS A 81 -10.88 4.83 -15.68
N ALA A 82 -10.41 4.59 -16.90
CA ALA A 82 -9.60 3.42 -17.21
C ALA A 82 -8.28 3.39 -16.44
N ASP A 83 -7.64 4.55 -16.21
CA ASP A 83 -6.46 4.64 -15.33
C ASP A 83 -6.82 4.30 -13.88
N CYS A 84 -8.01 4.66 -13.40
CA CYS A 84 -8.47 4.31 -12.04
C CYS A 84 -8.74 2.81 -11.91
N GLU A 85 -9.33 2.18 -12.93
CA GLU A 85 -9.53 0.73 -12.98
C GLU A 85 -8.18 -0.01 -12.94
N LEU A 86 -7.23 0.42 -13.78
CA LEU A 86 -5.89 -0.15 -13.79
C LEU A 86 -5.17 0.04 -12.45
N LEU A 87 -5.35 1.21 -11.80
CA LEU A 87 -4.78 1.46 -10.48
C LEU A 87 -5.37 0.51 -9.43
N ARG A 88 -6.69 0.29 -9.48
CA ARG A 88 -7.38 -0.64 -8.58
C ARG A 88 -6.85 -2.06 -8.73
N GLU A 89 -6.73 -2.53 -9.95
CA GLU A 89 -6.15 -3.84 -10.29
C GLU A 89 -4.71 -3.94 -9.80
N ALA A 90 -3.88 -2.94 -10.09
CA ALA A 90 -2.50 -2.90 -9.63
C ALA A 90 -2.38 -2.92 -8.11
N LEU A 91 -3.30 -2.28 -7.37
CA LEU A 91 -3.30 -2.28 -5.91
C LEU A 91 -3.69 -3.64 -5.31
N LEU A 92 -4.53 -4.43 -5.99
CA LEU A 92 -4.87 -5.78 -5.57
C LEU A 92 -3.68 -6.74 -5.71
N HIS A 93 -2.87 -6.55 -6.74
CA HIS A 93 -1.83 -7.49 -7.14
C HIS A 93 -0.40 -6.96 -6.96
N PHE A 94 -0.20 -5.79 -6.31
CA PHE A 94 1.14 -5.18 -6.25
C PHE A 94 2.21 -6.06 -5.57
N PRO A 95 1.90 -6.96 -4.61
CA PRO A 95 2.93 -7.79 -3.98
C PRO A 95 3.20 -9.11 -4.71
N ASP A 96 2.39 -9.51 -5.68
CA ASP A 96 2.40 -10.87 -6.26
C ASP A 96 3.75 -11.26 -6.88
N ASN A 97 4.45 -10.27 -7.46
CA ASN A 97 5.76 -10.48 -8.08
C ASN A 97 6.92 -9.83 -7.30
N ASP A 98 6.65 -9.28 -6.09
CA ASP A 98 7.69 -8.68 -5.26
C ASP A 98 8.27 -9.74 -4.32
N CYS A 99 9.40 -10.30 -4.70
CA CYS A 99 10.12 -11.23 -3.83
C CYS A 99 11.57 -10.79 -3.62
N SER A 100 12.05 -11.02 -2.42
CA SER A 100 13.44 -10.78 -2.04
C SER A 100 13.84 -11.74 -0.92
N SER A 101 15.11 -11.75 -0.57
CA SER A 101 15.56 -12.55 0.56
C SER A 101 14.91 -12.15 1.90
N SER A 102 14.41 -10.92 2.03
CA SER A 102 13.68 -10.44 3.23
C SER A 102 12.17 -10.56 3.09
N ARG A 103 11.68 -10.69 1.88
CA ARG A 103 10.29 -10.88 1.51
C ARG A 103 10.20 -12.09 0.57
N PRO A 104 10.18 -13.31 1.10
CA PRO A 104 9.97 -14.51 0.28
C PRO A 104 8.66 -14.41 -0.52
N ALA A 105 8.59 -15.10 -1.65
CA ALA A 105 7.38 -15.15 -2.43
C ALA A 105 6.19 -15.60 -1.55
N GLY A 106 5.05 -14.91 -1.68
CA GLY A 106 3.86 -15.18 -0.87
C GLY A 106 3.93 -14.69 0.58
N SER A 107 4.98 -13.97 0.99
CA SER A 107 5.08 -13.42 2.35
C SER A 107 4.29 -12.12 2.55
N ILE A 108 3.86 -11.48 1.49
CA ILE A 108 3.01 -10.28 1.52
C ILE A 108 1.85 -10.52 0.56
N GLU A 109 0.65 -10.22 1.01
CA GLU A 109 -0.56 -10.32 0.21
C GLU A 109 -1.50 -9.15 0.52
N VAL A 110 -2.31 -8.76 -0.46
CA VAL A 110 -3.43 -7.84 -0.23
C VAL A 110 -4.65 -8.66 0.15
N ARG A 111 -5.16 -8.47 1.36
CA ARG A 111 -6.34 -9.21 1.84
C ARG A 111 -7.64 -8.55 1.41
N ARG A 112 -7.70 -7.21 1.51
CA ARG A 112 -8.88 -6.42 1.14
C ARG A 112 -8.49 -5.09 0.57
N LEU A 113 -9.21 -4.64 -0.46
CA LEU A 113 -9.17 -3.30 -0.99
C LEU A 113 -10.55 -2.67 -0.84
N TYR A 114 -10.63 -1.58 -0.09
CA TYR A 114 -11.80 -0.74 0.04
C TYR A 114 -11.70 0.43 -0.93
N TRP A 115 -12.67 0.57 -1.81
CA TRP A 115 -12.68 1.60 -2.84
C TRP A 115 -13.94 2.45 -2.71
N TRP A 116 -13.76 3.73 -2.36
CA TRP A 116 -14.85 4.69 -2.20
C TRP A 116 -14.94 5.62 -3.40
N GLU A 117 -16.14 5.74 -3.96
CA GLU A 117 -16.45 6.64 -5.05
C GLU A 117 -17.38 7.74 -4.57
N HIS A 118 -16.92 8.99 -4.65
CA HIS A 118 -17.72 10.16 -4.32
C HIS A 118 -18.45 10.68 -5.57
N PRO A 119 -19.70 11.14 -5.46
CA PRO A 119 -20.49 11.61 -6.60
C PRO A 119 -19.99 12.93 -7.19
N GLY A 120 -19.15 13.68 -6.47
CA GLY A 120 -18.68 14.99 -6.89
C GLY A 120 -17.20 15.25 -6.61
N LYS A 121 -16.65 16.25 -7.29
CA LYS A 121 -15.21 16.60 -7.20
C LYS A 121 -14.77 17.04 -5.81
N LEU A 122 -15.65 17.57 -4.99
CA LEU A 122 -15.33 18.00 -3.61
C LEU A 122 -15.49 16.86 -2.59
N GLY A 123 -16.07 15.73 -3.00
CA GLY A 123 -16.44 14.65 -2.11
C GLY A 123 -17.67 14.99 -1.25
N VAL A 124 -18.18 14.00 -0.54
CA VAL A 124 -19.32 14.13 0.39
C VAL A 124 -18.82 14.44 1.80
N CYS A 125 -17.63 13.94 2.14
CA CYS A 125 -17.00 14.13 3.45
C CYS A 125 -15.47 14.24 3.32
N PRO A 126 -14.80 14.74 4.36
CA PRO A 126 -13.34 14.77 4.42
C PRO A 126 -12.72 13.37 4.34
N PRO A 127 -11.54 13.21 3.72
CA PRO A 127 -10.82 11.93 3.65
C PRO A 127 -10.60 11.26 5.01
N ALA A 128 -10.46 12.04 6.08
CA ALA A 128 -10.29 11.52 7.42
C ALA A 128 -11.48 10.65 7.88
N ILE A 129 -12.73 11.02 7.51
CA ILE A 129 -13.93 10.23 7.82
C ILE A 129 -13.90 8.92 7.03
N VAL A 130 -13.53 8.97 5.74
CA VAL A 130 -13.37 7.77 4.92
C VAL A 130 -12.32 6.84 5.52
N PHE A 131 -11.17 7.39 5.90
CA PHE A 131 -10.08 6.58 6.47
C PHE A 131 -10.40 5.99 7.84
N SER A 132 -11.24 6.64 8.63
CA SER A 132 -11.68 6.14 9.94
C SER A 132 -12.89 5.19 9.84
N SER A 133 -13.53 5.06 8.69
CA SER A 133 -14.67 4.16 8.52
C SER A 133 -14.27 2.69 8.53
N VAL A 134 -13.02 2.36 8.22
CA VAL A 134 -12.49 1.00 8.35
C VAL A 134 -11.65 0.90 9.60
N ILE A 135 -12.06 0.01 10.48
CA ILE A 135 -11.40 -0.29 11.75
C ILE A 135 -10.95 -1.74 11.71
N ALA A 136 -9.69 -1.98 12.05
CA ALA A 136 -9.15 -3.32 12.23
C ALA A 136 -8.61 -3.45 13.64
N GLU A 137 -9.06 -4.45 14.38
CA GLU A 137 -8.67 -4.70 15.76
C GLU A 137 -8.16 -6.13 15.93
N PRO A 138 -7.08 -6.34 16.70
CA PRO A 138 -6.58 -7.68 16.96
C PRO A 138 -7.50 -8.37 17.98
N LEU A 139 -7.92 -9.60 17.69
CA LEU A 139 -8.72 -10.45 18.61
C LEU A 139 -7.88 -11.10 19.70
N ARG A 140 -6.56 -11.04 19.56
CA ARG A 140 -5.60 -11.57 20.54
C ARG A 140 -4.36 -10.71 20.64
N SER A 141 -3.64 -10.81 21.75
CA SER A 141 -2.44 -9.99 22.03
C SER A 141 -1.26 -10.24 21.06
N ARG A 142 -1.22 -11.40 20.42
CA ARG A 142 -0.20 -11.78 19.42
C ARG A 142 -0.89 -12.44 18.23
N PRO A 143 -1.38 -11.64 17.27
CA PRO A 143 -1.95 -12.18 16.06
C PRO A 143 -0.88 -12.90 15.24
N ALA A 144 -1.23 -14.01 14.61
CA ALA A 144 -0.35 -14.82 13.77
C ALA A 144 -0.94 -15.09 12.39
N SER A 145 -2.20 -14.72 12.17
CA SER A 145 -2.92 -14.90 10.92
C SER A 145 -3.92 -13.77 10.69
N PHE A 146 -4.43 -13.63 9.48
CA PHE A 146 -5.47 -12.66 9.16
C PHE A 146 -6.77 -12.90 9.96
N ALA A 147 -7.09 -14.16 10.24
CA ALA A 147 -8.26 -14.53 11.05
C ALA A 147 -8.19 -14.06 12.52
N ASP A 148 -7.04 -13.61 12.99
CA ASP A 148 -6.84 -13.05 14.33
C ASP A 148 -7.21 -11.57 14.43
N TYR A 149 -7.79 -10.99 13.37
CA TYR A 149 -8.26 -9.62 13.36
C TYR A 149 -9.75 -9.54 13.06
N GLU A 150 -10.43 -8.66 13.73
CA GLU A 150 -11.78 -8.22 13.40
C GLU A 150 -11.70 -6.95 12.56
N ILE A 151 -12.32 -6.97 11.39
CA ILE A 151 -12.32 -5.81 10.48
C ILE A 151 -13.76 -5.40 10.27
N THR A 152 -14.07 -4.18 10.68
CA THR A 152 -15.38 -3.56 10.52
C THR A 152 -15.28 -2.35 9.60
N ASN A 153 -16.36 -2.03 8.89
CA ASN A 153 -16.47 -0.81 8.13
C ASN A 153 -17.82 -0.14 8.38
N ALA A 154 -17.76 1.17 8.64
CA ALA A 154 -18.96 1.99 8.77
C ALA A 154 -19.41 2.48 7.39
N GLU A 155 -20.72 2.47 7.16
CA GLU A 155 -21.31 3.04 5.95
C GLU A 155 -21.21 4.57 5.98
N ILE A 156 -20.86 5.16 4.84
CA ILE A 156 -20.81 6.62 4.68
C ILE A 156 -21.95 7.02 3.73
N PRO A 157 -22.98 7.73 4.21
CA PRO A 157 -24.11 8.11 3.38
C PRO A 157 -23.68 8.92 2.15
N GLY A 158 -24.18 8.53 0.98
CA GLY A 158 -23.90 9.21 -0.29
C GLY A 158 -22.54 8.89 -0.93
N VAL A 159 -21.79 7.95 -0.37
CA VAL A 159 -20.54 7.44 -0.96
C VAL A 159 -20.73 5.98 -1.35
N LYS A 160 -20.36 5.62 -2.57
CA LYS A 160 -20.40 4.24 -3.02
C LYS A 160 -19.13 3.52 -2.54
N LEU A 161 -19.28 2.45 -1.77
CA LEU A 161 -18.20 1.56 -1.36
C LEU A 161 -18.21 0.29 -2.20
N SER A 162 -17.05 -0.06 -2.74
CA SER A 162 -16.79 -1.38 -3.33
C SER A 162 -15.65 -2.04 -2.54
N ILE A 163 -15.86 -3.30 -2.14
CA ILE A 163 -14.87 -4.09 -1.41
C ILE A 163 -14.41 -5.21 -2.33
N PHE A 164 -13.09 -5.33 -2.49
CA PHE A 164 -12.45 -6.39 -3.25
C PHE A 164 -11.64 -7.24 -2.29
N GLU A 165 -11.86 -8.53 -2.30
CA GLU A 165 -11.14 -9.51 -1.49
C GLU A 165 -10.26 -10.35 -2.41
N ASN A 166 -9.06 -10.65 -1.96
CA ASN A 166 -8.22 -11.65 -2.61
C ASN A 166 -8.50 -12.97 -1.88
N ASP A 167 -9.37 -13.78 -2.48
CA ASP A 167 -9.64 -15.15 -2.02
C ASP A 167 -8.51 -16.05 -2.51
N THR A 168 -7.43 -16.15 -1.75
CA THR A 168 -6.37 -17.14 -1.91
C THR A 168 -6.48 -18.22 -0.86
#